data_2e912745479448c420b08a7b2205a0e4
#
_entry.id   2e912745479448c420b08a7b2205a0e4
#
_cell.length_a   1.000
_cell.length_b   1.000
_cell.length_c   1.000
_cell.angle_alpha   90.00
_cell.angle_beta   90.00
_cell.angle_gamma   90.00
#
_symmetry.space_group_name_H-M   'P 1'
#
loop_
_entity.id
_entity.type
_entity.pdbx_description
1 polymer ?
#
loop_
_entity_poly.entity_id
_entity_poly.type
_entity_poly.pdbx_seq_one_letter_code
_entity_poly.pdbx_strand_id
1 'polypeptide(L)'
;SLSGTFDYVDCGIGATTDFSDKNLKGKIALIQRAGEENGEVLTFAQKESNAKNAGAIAAIIYDNVDGALINMSTDNKIPCVFISKSDGEYLCGQSDKNLSLSEDYVDTFKDNYSGKMSDFSSWGVTSDLKLKPEITAPGGDIYSTLPNGLYGNMSGTSMASPHMAGAAAVMQQYISENRDGINMTAEQRTSLFNALMMSTAVPVRDENGIPYSPRKQGAGLVQLQNAVKSDVFLLNSDNSRPKAEIGYNENGNFSFDFKAVSIGDDTLQYEPTITVLTEDTVSENGVVYMAQKARKLSDDEVSVTIPKKITVDPNGETPVNVKIELTE
;
A
#
# COMPACT_ATOMS: atom_id res chain seq x y z
N SER A 1 2.23 -14.47 -28.92
CA SER A 1 3.56 -14.05 -28.42
C SER A 1 4.42 -13.59 -29.60
N LEU A 2 5.31 -12.63 -29.36
CA LEU A 2 6.32 -12.17 -30.31
C LEU A 2 7.67 -12.72 -29.86
N SER A 3 8.38 -13.45 -30.75
CA SER A 3 9.74 -13.91 -30.53
C SER A 3 10.58 -13.60 -31.76
N GLY A 4 11.86 -13.32 -31.55
CA GLY A 4 12.82 -12.93 -32.59
C GLY A 4 13.38 -11.52 -32.40
N THR A 5 14.09 -11.03 -33.42
CA THR A 5 14.69 -9.69 -33.39
C THR A 5 13.83 -8.70 -34.17
N PHE A 6 13.52 -7.56 -33.55
CA PHE A 6 12.66 -6.51 -34.09
C PHE A 6 13.33 -5.16 -33.95
N ASP A 7 13.16 -4.34 -34.99
CA ASP A 7 13.46 -2.92 -34.86
C ASP A 7 12.43 -2.23 -33.98
N TYR A 8 12.86 -1.22 -33.26
CA TYR A 8 11.94 -0.30 -32.57
C TYR A 8 12.20 1.14 -32.96
N VAL A 9 11.16 1.96 -32.77
CA VAL A 9 11.19 3.38 -33.10
C VAL A 9 10.75 4.18 -31.88
N ASP A 10 11.54 5.17 -31.49
CA ASP A 10 11.15 6.14 -30.47
C ASP A 10 10.00 7.01 -30.99
N CYS A 11 8.88 6.96 -30.30
CA CYS A 11 7.63 7.62 -30.64
C CYS A 11 7.23 8.65 -29.56
N GLY A 12 8.22 9.25 -28.89
CA GLY A 12 7.99 10.33 -27.93
C GLY A 12 6.95 9.95 -26.87
N ILE A 13 5.92 10.77 -26.72
CA ILE A 13 4.81 10.53 -25.78
C ILE A 13 3.67 9.70 -26.38
N GLY A 14 3.78 9.29 -27.64
CA GLY A 14 2.75 8.52 -28.35
C GLY A 14 1.53 9.32 -28.77
N ALA A 15 1.68 10.66 -28.94
CA ALA A 15 0.69 11.49 -29.59
C ALA A 15 0.56 11.14 -31.07
N THR A 16 -0.57 11.44 -31.70
CA THR A 16 -0.80 11.15 -33.14
C THR A 16 0.27 11.80 -34.02
N THR A 17 0.73 12.98 -33.64
CA THR A 17 1.81 13.70 -34.33
C THR A 17 3.18 13.04 -34.22
N ASP A 18 3.44 12.30 -33.16
CA ASP A 18 4.72 11.60 -32.92
C ASP A 18 4.99 10.49 -33.94
N PHE A 19 3.98 10.04 -34.65
CA PHE A 19 4.05 8.99 -35.65
C PHE A 19 4.11 9.47 -37.09
N SER A 20 3.89 10.79 -37.38
CA SER A 20 3.62 11.32 -38.72
C SER A 20 4.72 11.03 -39.75
N ASP A 21 5.99 11.06 -39.33
CA ASP A 21 7.14 10.89 -40.24
C ASP A 21 7.91 9.55 -39.96
N LYS A 22 7.26 8.60 -39.28
CA LYS A 22 7.90 7.36 -38.82
C LYS A 22 7.31 6.14 -39.54
N ASN A 23 8.19 5.26 -40.03
CA ASN A 23 7.79 3.96 -40.54
C ASN A 23 7.79 2.92 -39.44
N LEU A 24 6.61 2.56 -38.95
CA LEU A 24 6.40 1.55 -37.90
C LEU A 24 5.92 0.20 -38.41
N LYS A 25 5.80 0.04 -39.72
CA LYS A 25 5.36 -1.25 -40.29
C LYS A 25 6.29 -2.38 -39.90
N GLY A 26 5.81 -3.35 -39.11
CA GLY A 26 6.56 -4.49 -38.61
C GLY A 26 7.54 -4.17 -37.48
N LYS A 27 7.47 -2.97 -36.89
CA LYS A 27 8.36 -2.52 -35.82
C LYS A 27 7.61 -2.35 -34.49
N ILE A 28 8.38 -2.19 -33.43
CA ILE A 28 7.88 -1.90 -32.07
C ILE A 28 7.90 -0.39 -31.83
N ALA A 29 6.83 0.17 -31.28
CA ALA A 29 6.80 1.56 -30.83
C ALA A 29 7.37 1.66 -29.42
N LEU A 30 8.39 2.51 -29.19
CA LEU A 30 8.89 2.90 -27.87
C LEU A 30 8.26 4.23 -27.50
N ILE A 31 7.56 4.30 -26.36
CA ILE A 31 6.69 5.42 -26.00
C ILE A 31 6.92 5.80 -24.55
N GLN A 32 7.06 7.08 -24.22
CA GLN A 32 7.09 7.56 -22.85
C GLN A 32 5.68 7.63 -22.24
N ARG A 33 5.57 7.28 -20.95
CA ARG A 33 4.30 7.29 -20.22
C ARG A 33 3.67 8.67 -20.11
N ALA A 34 4.43 9.69 -19.71
CA ALA A 34 3.90 11.05 -19.55
C ALA A 34 3.63 11.69 -20.90
N GLY A 35 2.66 12.58 -20.94
CA GLY A 35 2.39 13.47 -22.06
C GLY A 35 0.92 13.78 -22.24
N GLU A 36 0.69 14.92 -22.86
CA GLU A 36 -0.65 15.44 -23.19
C GLU A 36 -0.75 15.69 -24.68
N GLU A 37 -1.91 15.44 -25.25
CA GLU A 37 -2.27 15.82 -26.61
C GLU A 37 -3.55 16.65 -26.53
N ASN A 38 -3.52 17.87 -27.12
CA ASN A 38 -4.64 18.82 -27.08
C ASN A 38 -5.13 19.18 -25.65
N GLY A 39 -4.24 19.17 -24.65
CA GLY A 39 -4.57 19.48 -23.26
C GLY A 39 -5.17 18.32 -22.47
N GLU A 40 -5.20 17.12 -23.03
CA GLU A 40 -5.65 15.90 -22.37
C GLU A 40 -4.48 14.92 -22.19
N VAL A 41 -4.40 14.31 -21.01
CA VAL A 41 -3.39 13.28 -20.70
C VAL A 41 -3.67 12.04 -21.54
N LEU A 42 -2.69 11.60 -22.31
CA LEU A 42 -2.80 10.38 -23.12
C LEU A 42 -2.83 9.13 -22.24
N THR A 43 -3.92 8.38 -22.32
CA THR A 43 -4.05 7.07 -21.67
C THR A 43 -3.22 6.00 -22.38
N PHE A 44 -2.91 4.91 -21.68
CA PHE A 44 -2.21 3.76 -22.29
C PHE A 44 -2.97 3.17 -23.49
N ALA A 45 -4.30 3.09 -23.42
CA ALA A 45 -5.14 2.63 -24.52
C ALA A 45 -5.09 3.55 -25.75
N GLN A 46 -5.00 4.88 -25.54
CA GLN A 46 -4.81 5.84 -26.64
C GLN A 46 -3.43 5.67 -27.28
N LYS A 47 -2.37 5.56 -26.47
CA LYS A 47 -1.00 5.32 -26.96
C LYS A 47 -0.90 4.01 -27.77
N GLU A 48 -1.50 2.93 -27.25
CA GLU A 48 -1.62 1.65 -27.96
C GLU A 48 -2.33 1.82 -29.32
N SER A 49 -3.48 2.50 -29.31
CA SER A 49 -4.26 2.73 -30.52
C SER A 49 -3.50 3.54 -31.55
N ASN A 50 -2.80 4.59 -31.14
CA ASN A 50 -1.99 5.45 -32.01
C ASN A 50 -0.84 4.64 -32.62
N ALA A 51 -0.12 3.85 -31.81
CA ALA A 51 0.95 2.97 -32.28
C ALA A 51 0.45 1.93 -33.30
N LYS A 52 -0.68 1.27 -33.01
CA LYS A 52 -1.32 0.34 -33.94
C LYS A 52 -1.70 0.98 -35.26
N ASN A 53 -2.34 2.14 -35.20
CA ASN A 53 -2.77 2.88 -36.40
C ASN A 53 -1.58 3.33 -37.27
N ALA A 54 -0.43 3.58 -36.64
CA ALA A 54 0.83 3.87 -37.33
C ALA A 54 1.53 2.61 -37.90
N GLY A 55 0.99 1.41 -37.66
CA GLY A 55 1.49 0.15 -38.18
C GLY A 55 2.43 -0.62 -37.28
N ALA A 56 2.58 -0.21 -36.01
CA ALA A 56 3.38 -0.96 -35.04
C ALA A 56 2.76 -2.34 -34.74
N ILE A 57 3.64 -3.34 -34.54
CA ILE A 57 3.24 -4.71 -34.20
C ILE A 57 3.16 -4.94 -32.69
N ALA A 58 3.81 -4.07 -31.91
CA ALA A 58 3.81 -4.04 -30.45
C ALA A 58 4.17 -2.62 -29.96
N ALA A 59 3.96 -2.37 -28.66
CA ALA A 59 4.42 -1.16 -28.01
C ALA A 59 5.16 -1.48 -26.71
N ILE A 60 6.25 -0.77 -26.47
CA ILE A 60 6.95 -0.69 -25.19
C ILE A 60 6.68 0.69 -24.63
N ILE A 61 6.03 0.77 -23.48
CA ILE A 61 5.80 2.04 -22.80
C ILE A 61 6.71 2.10 -21.58
N TYR A 62 7.51 3.15 -21.46
CA TYR A 62 8.42 3.32 -20.35
C TYR A 62 7.99 4.44 -19.41
N ASP A 63 8.33 4.29 -18.13
CA ASP A 63 7.96 5.28 -17.12
C ASP A 63 8.76 6.59 -17.32
N ASN A 64 8.18 7.70 -16.90
CA ASN A 64 8.81 9.02 -16.86
C ASN A 64 9.35 9.39 -15.47
N VAL A 65 9.03 8.57 -14.46
CA VAL A 65 9.49 8.73 -13.07
C VAL A 65 10.16 7.44 -12.60
N ASP A 66 11.09 7.58 -11.65
CA ASP A 66 11.69 6.43 -10.99
C ASP A 66 10.69 5.85 -9.97
N GLY A 67 10.64 4.53 -9.86
CA GLY A 67 9.73 3.86 -8.93
C GLY A 67 9.37 2.43 -9.35
N ALA A 68 8.36 1.88 -8.70
CA ALA A 68 7.83 0.57 -9.03
C ALA A 68 7.05 0.61 -10.37
N LEU A 69 7.15 -0.48 -11.13
CA LEU A 69 6.37 -0.65 -12.35
C LEU A 69 4.87 -0.62 -12.04
N ILE A 70 4.11 0.04 -12.89
CA ILE A 70 2.65 0.11 -12.78
C ILE A 70 1.97 -0.81 -13.80
N ASN A 71 0.75 -1.21 -13.49
CA ASN A 71 -0.08 -1.94 -14.45
C ASN A 71 -0.68 -0.99 -15.47
N MET A 72 -0.57 -1.36 -16.75
CA MET A 72 -1.20 -0.65 -17.84
C MET A 72 -2.59 -1.18 -18.12
N SER A 73 -3.55 -0.27 -18.29
CA SER A 73 -4.85 -0.60 -18.88
C SER A 73 -4.82 -0.28 -20.36
N THR A 74 -4.82 -1.31 -21.21
CA THR A 74 -4.85 -1.21 -22.68
C THR A 74 -6.07 -1.95 -23.24
N ASP A 75 -6.37 -1.74 -24.52
CA ASP A 75 -7.47 -2.43 -25.21
C ASP A 75 -7.04 -3.78 -25.81
N ASN A 76 -5.80 -4.19 -25.61
CA ASN A 76 -5.21 -5.43 -26.15
C ASN A 76 -5.27 -5.54 -27.69
N LYS A 77 -5.13 -4.40 -28.37
CA LYS A 77 -5.15 -4.32 -29.84
C LYS A 77 -3.83 -4.77 -30.47
N ILE A 78 -2.71 -4.55 -29.75
CA ILE A 78 -1.37 -5.05 -30.02
C ILE A 78 -0.73 -5.42 -28.68
N PRO A 79 0.29 -6.32 -28.66
CA PRO A 79 1.06 -6.59 -27.44
C PRO A 79 1.70 -5.30 -26.89
N CYS A 80 1.47 -5.02 -25.59
CA CYS A 80 2.07 -3.88 -24.91
C CYS A 80 2.79 -4.33 -23.63
N VAL A 81 3.95 -3.78 -23.37
CA VAL A 81 4.71 -3.99 -22.14
C VAL A 81 5.07 -2.65 -21.50
N PHE A 82 5.16 -2.64 -20.17
CA PHE A 82 5.62 -1.48 -19.39
C PHE A 82 7.01 -1.77 -18.83
N ILE A 83 7.92 -0.82 -18.96
CA ILE A 83 9.30 -0.92 -18.47
C ILE A 83 9.65 0.29 -17.60
N SER A 84 10.74 0.18 -16.85
CA SER A 84 11.23 1.26 -16.01
C SER A 84 11.67 2.49 -16.84
N LYS A 85 11.76 3.64 -16.18
CA LYS A 85 12.33 4.85 -16.78
C LYS A 85 13.77 4.60 -17.26
N SER A 86 14.60 4.00 -16.41
CA SER A 86 15.99 3.71 -16.75
C SER A 86 16.15 2.80 -17.97
N ASP A 87 15.32 1.76 -18.09
CA ASP A 87 15.34 0.87 -19.26
C ASP A 87 14.85 1.58 -20.53
N GLY A 88 13.82 2.43 -20.40
CA GLY A 88 13.33 3.24 -21.51
C GLY A 88 14.37 4.25 -22.01
N GLU A 89 15.01 4.98 -21.10
CA GLU A 89 16.10 5.91 -21.41
C GLU A 89 17.31 5.19 -22.02
N TYR A 90 17.62 3.99 -21.51
CA TYR A 90 18.65 3.14 -22.12
C TYR A 90 18.33 2.80 -23.58
N LEU A 91 17.10 2.35 -23.87
CA LEU A 91 16.66 2.07 -25.25
C LEU A 91 16.67 3.33 -26.12
N CYS A 92 16.24 4.48 -25.60
CA CYS A 92 16.31 5.75 -26.32
C CYS A 92 17.76 6.14 -26.67
N GLY A 93 18.74 5.79 -25.86
CA GLY A 93 20.14 6.11 -26.05
C GLY A 93 20.88 5.19 -27.03
N GLN A 94 20.31 4.03 -27.42
CA GLN A 94 21.02 3.09 -28.29
C GLN A 94 21.16 3.63 -29.73
N SER A 95 22.31 3.37 -30.37
CA SER A 95 22.53 3.65 -31.79
C SER A 95 21.77 2.66 -32.68
N ASP A 96 21.81 1.38 -32.29
CA ASP A 96 21.11 0.30 -32.98
C ASP A 96 19.76 0.10 -32.36
N LYS A 97 18.71 0.52 -33.08
CA LYS A 97 17.32 0.48 -32.62
C LYS A 97 16.68 -0.89 -32.86
N ASN A 98 17.29 -1.97 -32.37
CA ASN A 98 16.71 -3.31 -32.41
C ASN A 98 16.81 -3.99 -31.04
N LEU A 99 15.91 -4.96 -30.82
CA LEU A 99 15.90 -5.78 -29.62
C LEU A 99 15.44 -7.21 -29.96
N SER A 100 15.96 -8.16 -29.22
CA SER A 100 15.56 -9.56 -29.34
C SER A 100 14.58 -9.91 -28.23
N LEU A 101 13.41 -10.47 -28.60
CA LEU A 101 12.43 -11.00 -27.70
C LEU A 101 12.53 -12.52 -27.70
N SER A 102 12.60 -13.13 -26.52
CA SER A 102 12.57 -14.56 -26.33
C SER A 102 11.25 -14.98 -25.66
N GLU A 103 10.82 -16.22 -25.90
CA GLU A 103 9.70 -16.82 -25.18
C GLU A 103 10.13 -17.36 -23.81
N ASP A 104 11.42 -17.40 -23.54
CA ASP A 104 11.95 -17.80 -22.25
C ASP A 104 11.69 -16.71 -21.22
N TYR A 105 10.76 -16.99 -20.31
CA TYR A 105 10.49 -16.10 -19.18
C TYR A 105 11.60 -16.29 -18.14
N VAL A 106 12.40 -15.27 -17.96
CA VAL A 106 13.39 -15.20 -16.87
C VAL A 106 12.85 -14.27 -15.80
N ASP A 107 12.30 -14.84 -14.73
CA ASP A 107 11.92 -14.08 -13.56
C ASP A 107 13.08 -13.99 -12.59
N THR A 108 13.65 -12.81 -12.48
CA THR A 108 14.63 -12.51 -11.44
C THR A 108 13.88 -11.84 -10.29
N PHE A 109 13.19 -12.63 -9.46
CA PHE A 109 12.64 -12.14 -8.20
C PHE A 109 13.78 -11.63 -7.31
N LYS A 110 14.12 -10.37 -7.45
CA LYS A 110 14.73 -9.65 -6.34
C LYS A 110 13.59 -9.14 -5.47
N ASP A 111 13.29 -9.88 -4.41
CA ASP A 111 12.33 -9.46 -3.40
C ASP A 111 12.90 -8.28 -2.59
N ASN A 112 13.13 -7.17 -3.28
CA ASN A 112 13.59 -5.92 -2.67
C ASN A 112 12.44 -5.18 -1.97
N TYR A 113 11.21 -5.67 -2.09
CA TYR A 113 9.99 -4.99 -1.60
C TYR A 113 9.29 -5.74 -0.47
N SER A 114 9.67 -7.00 -0.20
CA SER A 114 9.07 -7.78 0.90
C SER A 114 9.27 -7.07 2.22
N GLY A 115 8.16 -6.92 2.95
CA GLY A 115 8.16 -6.28 4.26
C GLY A 115 8.30 -4.76 4.23
N LYS A 116 8.13 -4.10 3.09
CA LYS A 116 8.13 -2.63 2.95
C LYS A 116 6.76 -2.11 2.54
N MET A 117 6.49 -0.84 2.87
CA MET A 117 5.31 -0.16 2.33
C MET A 117 5.54 0.21 0.87
N SER A 118 4.57 -0.09 0.02
CA SER A 118 4.59 0.35 -1.38
C SER A 118 4.47 1.87 -1.48
N ASP A 119 5.15 2.47 -2.47
CA ASP A 119 5.13 3.93 -2.66
C ASP A 119 3.73 4.44 -3.03
N PHE A 120 2.95 3.63 -3.74
CA PHE A 120 1.57 3.94 -4.12
C PHE A 120 0.55 3.80 -2.97
N SER A 121 0.95 3.35 -1.77
CA SER A 121 0.04 3.28 -0.62
C SER A 121 -0.51 4.67 -0.29
N SER A 122 -1.84 4.74 -0.10
CA SER A 122 -2.50 6.01 0.19
C SER A 122 -2.06 6.59 1.53
N TRP A 123 -2.00 7.93 1.58
CA TRP A 123 -1.73 8.68 2.79
C TRP A 123 -3.01 9.28 3.37
N GLY A 124 -3.23 9.12 4.68
CA GLY A 124 -4.16 9.92 5.46
C GLY A 124 -3.52 11.27 5.82
N VAL A 125 -4.23 12.13 6.45
CA VAL A 125 -5.55 11.97 7.07
C VAL A 125 -6.67 12.22 6.06
N THR A 126 -7.94 12.00 6.47
CA THR A 126 -9.12 12.42 5.70
C THR A 126 -9.29 13.95 5.74
N SER A 127 -10.18 14.50 4.92
CA SER A 127 -10.45 15.95 4.88
C SER A 127 -11.00 16.51 6.21
N ASP A 128 -11.61 15.66 7.03
CA ASP A 128 -12.06 15.96 8.39
C ASP A 128 -11.02 15.58 9.46
N LEU A 129 -9.76 15.43 9.07
CA LEU A 129 -8.57 15.16 9.88
C LEU A 129 -8.60 13.84 10.67
N LYS A 130 -9.42 12.87 10.24
CA LYS A 130 -9.43 11.54 10.85
C LYS A 130 -8.29 10.67 10.34
N LEU A 131 -7.72 9.87 11.22
CA LEU A 131 -6.65 8.94 10.87
C LEU A 131 -7.16 7.84 9.93
N LYS A 132 -6.55 7.76 8.75
CA LYS A 132 -6.68 6.69 7.75
C LYS A 132 -5.30 6.46 7.11
N PRO A 133 -5.04 5.26 6.54
CA PRO A 133 -5.84 4.04 6.56
C PRO A 133 -5.95 3.46 7.97
N GLU A 134 -6.78 2.45 8.19
CA GLU A 134 -6.91 1.78 9.50
C GLU A 134 -6.01 0.56 9.62
N ILE A 135 -5.72 -0.10 8.50
CA ILE A 135 -4.90 -1.31 8.43
C ILE A 135 -4.26 -1.44 7.05
N THR A 136 -3.19 -2.20 6.94
CA THR A 136 -2.46 -2.49 5.70
C THR A 136 -2.58 -3.97 5.34
N ALA A 137 -2.69 -4.26 4.05
CA ALA A 137 -2.63 -5.61 3.50
C ALA A 137 -1.66 -5.69 2.31
N PRO A 138 -1.15 -6.88 1.95
CA PRO A 138 -0.28 -7.05 0.78
C PRO A 138 -0.95 -6.55 -0.49
N GLY A 139 -0.26 -5.72 -1.25
CA GLY A 139 -0.78 -5.12 -2.48
C GLY A 139 0.29 -4.88 -3.55
N GLY A 140 1.55 -5.14 -3.23
CA GLY A 140 2.66 -5.04 -4.19
C GLY A 140 3.04 -6.40 -4.74
N ASP A 141 3.16 -6.50 -6.05
CA ASP A 141 3.59 -7.68 -6.80
C ASP A 141 2.81 -8.98 -6.47
N ILE A 142 1.49 -8.86 -6.48
CA ILE A 142 0.59 -9.95 -6.11
C ILE A 142 0.33 -10.85 -7.30
N TYR A 143 0.82 -12.09 -7.22
CA TYR A 143 0.54 -13.13 -8.22
C TYR A 143 -0.85 -13.72 -7.99
N SER A 144 -1.73 -13.60 -8.98
CA SER A 144 -3.11 -14.07 -8.87
C SER A 144 -3.70 -14.38 -10.24
N THR A 145 -4.98 -14.79 -10.24
CA THR A 145 -5.74 -15.11 -11.45
C THR A 145 -6.03 -13.89 -12.29
N LEU A 146 -5.91 -14.04 -13.59
CA LEU A 146 -6.28 -13.06 -14.61
C LEU A 146 -7.43 -13.59 -15.48
N PRO A 147 -8.09 -12.74 -16.28
CA PRO A 147 -9.10 -13.19 -17.25
C PRO A 147 -8.56 -14.27 -18.18
N ASN A 148 -9.48 -15.09 -18.70
CA ASN A 148 -9.20 -16.19 -19.65
C ASN A 148 -8.33 -17.33 -19.08
N GLY A 149 -8.38 -17.56 -17.76
CA GLY A 149 -7.67 -18.67 -17.11
C GLY A 149 -6.16 -18.45 -17.01
N LEU A 150 -5.71 -17.22 -17.15
CA LEU A 150 -4.31 -16.83 -16.98
C LEU A 150 -3.97 -16.50 -15.52
N TYR A 151 -2.69 -16.37 -15.25
CA TYR A 151 -2.13 -15.91 -13.98
C TYR A 151 -1.07 -14.84 -14.25
N GLY A 152 -0.88 -13.94 -13.31
CA GLY A 152 0.14 -12.90 -13.41
C GLY A 152 0.19 -12.02 -12.18
N ASN A 153 1.23 -11.17 -12.14
CA ASN A 153 1.45 -10.24 -11.07
C ASN A 153 0.75 -8.91 -11.33
N MET A 154 0.15 -8.36 -10.28
CA MET A 154 -0.42 -7.01 -10.28
C MET A 154 -0.07 -6.29 -8.98
N SER A 155 0.09 -4.97 -9.04
CA SER A 155 0.34 -4.14 -7.88
C SER A 155 -0.71 -3.04 -7.75
N GLY A 156 -1.08 -2.72 -6.53
CA GLY A 156 -2.03 -1.65 -6.24
C GLY A 156 -2.77 -1.85 -4.93
N THR A 157 -3.37 -0.79 -4.42
CA THR A 157 -4.34 -0.86 -3.32
C THR A 157 -5.56 -1.71 -3.72
N SER A 158 -5.82 -1.83 -5.03
CA SER A 158 -6.82 -2.74 -5.61
C SER A 158 -6.52 -4.22 -5.39
N MET A 159 -5.26 -4.60 -5.11
CA MET A 159 -4.84 -5.96 -4.74
C MET A 159 -4.86 -6.14 -3.21
N ALA A 160 -4.57 -5.09 -2.45
CA ALA A 160 -4.66 -5.11 -0.99
C ALA A 160 -6.12 -5.24 -0.50
N SER A 161 -7.07 -4.60 -1.16
CA SER A 161 -8.49 -4.64 -0.79
C SER A 161 -9.10 -6.06 -0.83
N PRO A 162 -8.94 -6.87 -1.89
CA PRO A 162 -9.42 -8.25 -1.90
C PRO A 162 -8.70 -9.16 -0.90
N HIS A 163 -7.43 -8.90 -0.55
CA HIS A 163 -6.79 -9.58 0.58
C HIS A 163 -7.56 -9.36 1.88
N MET A 164 -7.95 -8.11 2.16
CA MET A 164 -8.76 -7.80 3.34
C MET A 164 -10.16 -8.41 3.25
N ALA A 165 -10.77 -8.46 2.07
CA ALA A 165 -12.06 -9.12 1.87
C ALA A 165 -11.99 -10.63 2.16
N GLY A 166 -10.92 -11.29 1.70
CA GLY A 166 -10.65 -12.69 2.00
C GLY A 166 -10.40 -12.92 3.49
N ALA A 167 -9.59 -12.08 4.13
CA ALA A 167 -9.36 -12.14 5.56
C ALA A 167 -10.65 -11.93 6.37
N ALA A 168 -11.52 -11.01 5.92
CA ALA A 168 -12.83 -10.77 6.54
C ALA A 168 -13.74 -12.00 6.42
N ALA A 169 -13.78 -12.67 5.27
CA ALA A 169 -14.57 -13.89 5.08
C ALA A 169 -14.13 -15.00 6.05
N VAL A 170 -12.82 -15.25 6.15
CA VAL A 170 -12.26 -16.27 7.06
C VAL A 170 -12.55 -15.91 8.52
N MET A 171 -12.36 -14.64 8.90
CA MET A 171 -12.63 -14.20 10.28
C MET A 171 -14.13 -14.26 10.62
N GLN A 172 -15.01 -13.93 9.70
CA GLN A 172 -16.47 -14.05 9.91
C GLN A 172 -16.87 -15.51 10.13
N GLN A 173 -16.31 -16.43 9.35
CA GLN A 173 -16.51 -17.86 9.57
C GLN A 173 -15.98 -18.26 10.96
N TYR A 174 -14.74 -17.90 11.31
CA TYR A 174 -14.14 -18.20 12.58
C TYR A 174 -14.94 -17.68 13.77
N ILE A 175 -15.36 -16.41 13.73
CA ILE A 175 -16.19 -15.80 14.78
C ILE A 175 -17.50 -16.55 14.92
N SER A 176 -18.16 -16.91 13.82
CA SER A 176 -19.43 -17.64 13.84
C SER A 176 -19.32 -19.03 14.44
N GLU A 177 -18.21 -19.74 14.18
CA GLU A 177 -18.03 -21.14 14.61
C GLU A 177 -17.40 -21.25 16.01
N ASN A 178 -16.57 -20.27 16.43
CA ASN A 178 -15.72 -20.41 17.63
C ASN A 178 -15.94 -19.32 18.70
N ARG A 179 -16.70 -18.26 18.40
CA ARG A 179 -16.87 -17.10 19.30
C ARG A 179 -18.34 -16.75 19.54
N ASP A 180 -19.21 -17.76 19.53
CA ASP A 180 -20.65 -17.56 19.66
C ASP A 180 -21.26 -16.53 18.67
N GLY A 181 -20.59 -16.36 17.53
CA GLY A 181 -20.94 -15.34 16.53
C GLY A 181 -22.32 -15.56 15.89
N ILE A 182 -22.90 -16.77 16.02
CA ILE A 182 -24.28 -17.06 15.59
C ILE A 182 -25.29 -16.21 16.36
N ASN A 183 -25.03 -15.95 17.64
CA ASN A 183 -25.88 -15.14 18.52
C ASN A 183 -25.57 -13.64 18.46
N MET A 184 -24.48 -13.25 17.77
CA MET A 184 -24.11 -11.85 17.56
C MET A 184 -24.88 -11.23 16.41
N THR A 185 -25.22 -9.94 16.53
CA THR A 185 -25.68 -9.15 15.40
C THR A 185 -24.56 -8.96 14.36
N ALA A 186 -24.92 -8.58 13.13
CA ALA A 186 -23.93 -8.27 12.10
C ALA A 186 -22.97 -7.12 12.52
N GLU A 187 -23.49 -6.14 13.24
CA GLU A 187 -22.70 -5.03 13.79
C GLU A 187 -21.71 -5.50 14.85
N GLN A 188 -22.13 -6.35 15.79
CA GLN A 188 -21.25 -6.92 16.81
C GLN A 188 -20.14 -7.77 16.19
N ARG A 189 -20.45 -8.61 15.19
CA ARG A 189 -19.43 -9.38 14.46
C ARG A 189 -18.43 -8.47 13.73
N THR A 190 -18.91 -7.41 13.10
CA THR A 190 -18.06 -6.45 12.41
C THR A 190 -17.17 -5.68 13.37
N SER A 191 -17.69 -5.29 14.53
CA SER A 191 -16.93 -4.62 15.58
C SER A 191 -15.83 -5.52 16.14
N LEU A 192 -16.15 -6.78 16.45
CA LEU A 192 -15.17 -7.77 16.91
C LEU A 192 -14.10 -8.07 15.84
N PHE A 193 -14.51 -8.22 14.58
CA PHE A 193 -13.59 -8.35 13.46
C PHE A 193 -12.60 -7.19 13.39
N ASN A 194 -13.09 -5.95 13.40
CA ASN A 194 -12.24 -4.76 13.35
C ASN A 194 -11.28 -4.69 14.53
N ALA A 195 -11.78 -4.98 15.74
CA ALA A 195 -10.99 -4.97 16.96
C ALA A 195 -9.85 -6.00 16.91
N LEU A 196 -10.14 -7.24 16.56
CA LEU A 196 -9.13 -8.31 16.46
C LEU A 196 -8.11 -8.01 15.37
N MET A 197 -8.55 -7.63 14.17
CA MET A 197 -7.64 -7.39 13.04
C MET A 197 -6.70 -6.21 13.30
N MET A 198 -7.19 -5.10 13.85
CA MET A 198 -6.34 -3.94 14.15
C MET A 198 -5.45 -4.17 15.37
N SER A 199 -5.94 -4.85 16.42
CA SER A 199 -5.16 -5.09 17.63
C SER A 199 -4.00 -6.08 17.42
N THR A 200 -4.09 -6.94 16.42
CA THR A 200 -3.07 -7.96 16.13
C THR A 200 -2.22 -7.63 14.91
N ALA A 201 -2.48 -6.50 14.24
CA ALA A 201 -1.67 -6.02 13.13
C ALA A 201 -0.23 -5.71 13.59
N VAL A 202 0.73 -5.93 12.70
CA VAL A 202 2.15 -5.69 12.98
C VAL A 202 2.63 -4.47 12.19
N PRO A 203 3.13 -3.42 12.87
CA PRO A 203 3.65 -2.24 12.18
C PRO A 203 4.78 -2.60 11.22
N VAL A 204 4.63 -2.24 9.96
CA VAL A 204 5.68 -2.33 8.94
C VAL A 204 6.75 -1.27 9.26
N ARG A 205 8.02 -1.64 9.10
CA ARG A 205 9.17 -0.80 9.45
C ARG A 205 10.05 -0.55 8.23
N ASP A 206 10.72 0.60 8.24
CA ASP A 206 11.75 0.93 7.25
C ASP A 206 13.06 0.15 7.50
N GLU A 207 14.07 0.39 6.67
CA GLU A 207 15.38 -0.24 6.79
C GLU A 207 16.14 0.09 8.09
N ASN A 208 15.74 1.15 8.80
CA ASN A 208 16.30 1.55 10.09
C ASN A 208 15.50 0.96 11.28
N GLY A 209 14.48 0.17 11.01
CA GLY A 209 13.59 -0.41 12.01
C GLY A 209 12.56 0.57 12.59
N ILE A 210 12.40 1.76 12.00
CA ILE A 210 11.40 2.75 12.40
C ILE A 210 10.06 2.40 11.72
N PRO A 211 8.95 2.34 12.49
CA PRO A 211 7.64 2.12 11.89
C PRO A 211 7.32 3.21 10.86
N TYR A 212 6.74 2.83 9.73
CA TYR A 212 6.15 3.82 8.84
C TYR A 212 5.06 4.61 9.57
N SER A 213 4.79 5.83 9.09
CA SER A 213 3.74 6.67 9.67
C SER A 213 2.40 5.94 9.75
N PRO A 214 1.66 6.03 10.88
CA PRO A 214 0.28 5.53 10.96
C PRO A 214 -0.63 6.11 9.87
N ARG A 215 -0.33 7.29 9.34
CA ARG A 215 -1.03 7.90 8.20
C ARG A 215 -0.83 7.12 6.89
N LYS A 216 0.20 6.26 6.80
CA LYS A 216 0.47 5.43 5.63
C LYS A 216 0.04 3.97 5.83
N GLN A 217 0.10 3.47 7.07
CA GLN A 217 -0.13 2.04 7.34
C GLN A 217 -1.26 1.72 8.32
N GLY A 218 -1.80 2.71 9.03
CA GLY A 218 -2.76 2.46 10.12
C GLY A 218 -2.12 1.69 11.27
N ALA A 219 -2.81 0.66 11.75
CA ALA A 219 -2.32 -0.24 12.81
C ALA A 219 -1.15 -1.14 12.35
N GLY A 220 -0.93 -1.28 11.05
CA GLY A 220 0.12 -2.10 10.46
C GLY A 220 -0.40 -3.18 9.52
N LEU A 221 0.47 -4.12 9.18
CA LEU A 221 0.17 -5.24 8.30
C LEU A 221 -0.74 -6.25 8.98
N VAL A 222 -1.82 -6.59 8.32
CA VAL A 222 -2.79 -7.61 8.76
C VAL A 222 -2.12 -8.94 9.08
N GLN A 223 -2.51 -9.55 10.21
CA GLN A 223 -2.02 -10.84 10.69
C GLN A 223 -3.20 -11.74 11.00
N LEU A 224 -3.76 -12.39 9.99
CA LEU A 224 -4.97 -13.21 10.13
C LEU A 224 -4.80 -14.32 11.18
N GLN A 225 -3.65 -15.01 11.18
CA GLN A 225 -3.37 -16.06 12.15
C GLN A 225 -3.33 -15.53 13.60
N ASN A 226 -2.76 -14.35 13.80
CA ASN A 226 -2.72 -13.73 15.13
C ASN A 226 -4.13 -13.31 15.55
N ALA A 227 -4.94 -12.76 14.63
CA ALA A 227 -6.31 -12.37 14.92
C ALA A 227 -7.20 -13.56 15.34
N VAL A 228 -7.04 -14.71 14.65
CA VAL A 228 -7.74 -15.96 15.00
C VAL A 228 -7.33 -16.50 16.38
N LYS A 229 -6.04 -16.39 16.73
CA LYS A 229 -5.50 -16.93 17.97
C LYS A 229 -5.61 -16.00 19.17
N SER A 230 -5.88 -14.72 18.96
CA SER A 230 -5.92 -13.75 20.04
C SER A 230 -7.22 -13.86 20.84
N ASP A 231 -7.07 -13.98 22.15
CA ASP A 231 -8.17 -13.90 23.11
C ASP A 231 -8.30 -12.50 23.70
N VAL A 232 -7.40 -11.57 23.36
CA VAL A 232 -7.44 -10.18 23.82
C VAL A 232 -7.33 -9.24 22.65
N PHE A 233 -8.15 -8.20 22.68
CA PHE A 233 -8.10 -7.08 21.73
C PHE A 233 -8.20 -5.74 22.44
N LEU A 234 -7.86 -4.69 21.75
CA LEU A 234 -7.93 -3.32 22.25
C LEU A 234 -9.20 -2.64 21.75
N LEU A 235 -9.75 -1.75 22.54
CA LEU A 235 -10.78 -0.80 22.15
C LEU A 235 -10.44 0.59 22.69
N ASN A 236 -10.87 1.60 21.98
CA ASN A 236 -10.96 2.95 22.51
C ASN A 236 -11.99 3.00 23.66
N SER A 237 -11.93 4.03 24.51
CA SER A 237 -12.83 4.19 25.64
C SER A 237 -14.32 4.26 25.25
N ASP A 238 -14.65 4.66 24.01
CA ASP A 238 -16.02 4.67 23.47
C ASP A 238 -16.47 3.30 22.91
N ASN A 239 -15.65 2.26 23.06
CA ASN A 239 -15.86 0.91 22.54
C ASN A 239 -15.97 0.79 21.02
N SER A 240 -15.46 1.76 20.26
CA SER A 240 -15.58 1.75 18.81
C SER A 240 -14.51 0.89 18.12
N ARG A 241 -13.25 1.29 18.22
CA ARG A 241 -12.13 0.65 17.51
C ARG A 241 -10.84 0.82 18.32
N PRO A 242 -9.79 0.03 18.08
CA PRO A 242 -8.47 0.22 18.70
C PRO A 242 -7.73 1.43 18.06
N LYS A 243 -8.37 2.58 18.07
CA LYS A 243 -7.88 3.85 17.54
C LYS A 243 -8.44 5.00 18.36
N ALA A 244 -7.58 5.90 18.83
CA ALA A 244 -7.95 7.14 19.49
C ALA A 244 -7.54 8.34 18.64
N GLU A 245 -8.43 9.30 18.46
CA GLU A 245 -8.17 10.56 17.77
C GLU A 245 -8.16 11.67 18.84
N ILE A 246 -6.97 12.00 19.34
CA ILE A 246 -6.79 12.88 20.51
C ILE A 246 -6.72 14.37 20.15
N GLY A 247 -6.78 14.72 18.87
CA GLY A 247 -6.81 16.09 18.40
C GLY A 247 -5.51 16.87 18.60
N TYR A 248 -5.64 18.19 18.56
CA TYR A 248 -4.53 19.14 18.74
C TYR A 248 -4.46 19.60 20.19
N ASN A 249 -3.25 19.75 20.71
CA ASN A 249 -2.98 20.36 21.99
C ASN A 249 -1.76 21.28 21.88
N GLU A 250 -1.94 22.57 22.13
CA GLU A 250 -0.88 23.59 21.97
C GLU A 250 0.28 23.46 22.98
N ASN A 251 0.03 22.81 24.12
CA ASN A 251 1.04 22.56 25.15
C ASN A 251 1.74 21.21 25.00
N GLY A 252 1.45 20.45 23.94
CA GLY A 252 2.06 19.14 23.71
C GLY A 252 1.67 18.04 24.72
N ASN A 253 0.62 18.26 25.54
CA ASN A 253 0.18 17.33 26.56
C ASN A 253 -1.05 16.55 26.09
N PHE A 254 -0.92 15.24 25.97
CA PHE A 254 -2.00 14.37 25.51
C PHE A 254 -2.31 13.30 26.57
N SER A 255 -3.59 12.99 26.73
CA SER A 255 -4.03 11.87 27.57
C SER A 255 -5.21 11.18 26.89
N PHE A 256 -5.18 9.86 26.86
CA PHE A 256 -6.29 9.06 26.34
C PHE A 256 -6.38 7.72 27.06
N ASP A 257 -7.55 7.15 27.03
CA ASP A 257 -7.83 5.84 27.62
C ASP A 257 -8.13 4.82 26.51
N PHE A 258 -7.66 3.61 26.69
CA PHE A 258 -8.11 2.46 25.93
C PHE A 258 -8.44 1.30 26.89
N LYS A 259 -9.08 0.27 26.38
CA LYS A 259 -9.39 -0.96 27.11
C LYS A 259 -8.70 -2.13 26.47
N ALA A 260 -8.13 -3.00 27.28
CA ALA A 260 -7.80 -4.36 26.88
C ALA A 260 -8.98 -5.27 27.27
N VAL A 261 -9.58 -5.94 26.29
CA VAL A 261 -10.80 -6.77 26.44
C VAL A 261 -10.44 -8.22 26.17
N SER A 262 -10.78 -9.11 27.10
CA SER A 262 -10.60 -10.55 26.94
C SER A 262 -11.92 -11.23 26.54
N ILE A 263 -11.79 -12.16 25.60
CA ILE A 263 -12.84 -13.10 25.17
C ILE A 263 -12.41 -14.56 25.40
N GLY A 264 -11.35 -14.75 26.16
CA GLY A 264 -10.82 -16.06 26.53
C GLY A 264 -11.05 -16.41 28.00
N ASP A 265 -10.68 -17.62 28.35
CA ASP A 265 -10.93 -18.20 29.67
C ASP A 265 -9.70 -18.10 30.60
N ASP A 266 -8.59 -17.53 30.12
CA ASP A 266 -7.35 -17.39 30.88
C ASP A 266 -7.09 -15.94 31.30
N THR A 267 -6.46 -15.74 32.48
CA THR A 267 -5.88 -14.44 32.84
C THR A 267 -4.60 -14.22 32.07
N LEU A 268 -4.54 -13.16 31.28
CA LEU A 268 -3.39 -12.80 30.45
C LEU A 268 -2.70 -11.54 30.97
N GLN A 269 -1.40 -11.46 30.77
CA GLN A 269 -0.56 -10.35 31.23
C GLN A 269 0.30 -9.81 30.10
N TYR A 270 0.34 -8.48 29.96
CA TYR A 270 1.07 -7.78 28.92
C TYR A 270 1.99 -6.70 29.52
N GLU A 271 3.15 -6.53 28.92
CA GLU A 271 4.06 -5.42 29.17
C GLU A 271 3.96 -4.46 27.96
N PRO A 272 3.23 -3.36 28.08
CA PRO A 272 3.02 -2.47 26.95
C PRO A 272 4.28 -1.66 26.64
N THR A 273 4.49 -1.43 25.34
CA THR A 273 5.49 -0.49 24.84
C THR A 273 4.82 0.55 23.94
N ILE A 274 5.30 1.78 23.98
CA ILE A 274 4.80 2.86 23.12
C ILE A 274 5.94 3.40 22.27
N THR A 275 5.61 3.65 21.02
CA THR A 275 6.46 4.41 20.09
C THR A 275 5.72 5.67 19.70
N VAL A 276 6.31 6.82 20.00
CA VAL A 276 5.81 8.11 19.55
C VAL A 276 6.53 8.51 18.29
N LEU A 277 5.76 8.82 17.27
CA LEU A 277 6.26 9.18 15.95
C LEU A 277 5.83 10.59 15.59
N THR A 278 6.71 11.31 14.91
CA THR A 278 6.42 12.55 14.21
C THR A 278 6.84 12.43 12.74
N GLU A 279 6.52 13.43 11.96
CA GLU A 279 7.02 13.59 10.60
C GLU A 279 7.73 14.93 10.49
N ASP A 280 8.91 14.91 9.87
CA ASP A 280 9.65 16.14 9.61
C ASP A 280 8.94 17.00 8.55
N THR A 281 9.25 18.28 8.54
CA THR A 281 8.81 19.17 7.48
C THR A 281 9.91 19.40 6.46
N VAL A 282 9.54 19.54 5.20
CA VAL A 282 10.42 19.96 4.10
C VAL A 282 9.91 21.29 3.55
N SER A 283 10.84 22.14 3.10
CA SER A 283 10.52 23.39 2.46
C SER A 283 11.02 23.41 1.05
N GLU A 284 10.11 23.55 0.07
CA GLU A 284 10.45 23.71 -1.34
C GLU A 284 9.72 24.94 -1.90
N ASN A 285 10.46 25.81 -2.58
CA ASN A 285 9.94 27.03 -3.20
C ASN A 285 9.13 27.92 -2.23
N GLY A 286 9.50 27.91 -0.94
CA GLY A 286 8.82 28.69 0.10
C GLY A 286 7.53 28.07 0.65
N VAL A 287 7.18 26.86 0.21
CA VAL A 287 6.07 26.08 0.75
C VAL A 287 6.61 25.02 1.70
N VAL A 288 6.03 24.95 2.90
CA VAL A 288 6.37 23.95 3.91
C VAL A 288 5.33 22.86 3.91
N TYR A 289 5.77 21.60 3.82
CA TYR A 289 4.90 20.42 3.86
C TYR A 289 5.55 19.27 4.63
N MET A 290 4.75 18.26 4.99
CA MET A 290 5.25 17.08 5.71
C MET A 290 6.14 16.23 4.80
N ALA A 291 7.26 15.75 5.32
CA ALA A 291 8.24 14.95 4.58
C ALA A 291 7.78 13.54 4.18
N GLN A 292 6.58 13.13 4.61
CA GLN A 292 6.04 11.77 4.42
C GLN A 292 6.99 10.65 4.90
N LYS A 293 7.84 10.98 5.86
CA LYS A 293 8.78 10.07 6.50
C LYS A 293 8.63 10.16 8.01
N ALA A 294 8.31 9.02 8.65
CA ALA A 294 8.20 8.98 10.10
C ALA A 294 9.58 9.06 10.77
N ARG A 295 9.63 9.76 11.87
CA ARG A 295 10.75 9.82 12.80
C ARG A 295 10.26 9.44 14.20
N LYS A 296 10.97 8.56 14.87
CA LYS A 296 10.71 8.25 16.27
C LYS A 296 11.24 9.40 17.15
N LEU A 297 10.40 9.87 18.07
CA LEU A 297 10.86 10.81 19.10
C LEU A 297 11.76 10.10 20.11
N SER A 298 12.83 10.81 20.53
CA SER A 298 13.73 10.35 21.57
C SER A 298 13.14 10.60 22.98
N ASP A 299 13.76 10.00 23.99
CA ASP A 299 13.35 10.17 25.38
C ASP A 299 13.54 11.62 25.88
N ASP A 300 14.35 12.42 25.19
CA ASP A 300 14.55 13.85 25.48
C ASP A 300 13.43 14.71 24.87
N GLU A 301 12.74 14.21 23.85
CA GLU A 301 11.68 14.93 23.13
C GLU A 301 10.27 14.57 23.64
N VAL A 302 10.12 13.42 24.31
CA VAL A 302 8.82 12.96 24.75
C VAL A 302 8.89 12.13 26.03
N SER A 303 8.00 12.43 26.98
CA SER A 303 7.75 11.61 28.15
C SER A 303 6.45 10.83 27.97
N VAL A 304 6.50 9.53 28.27
CA VAL A 304 5.33 8.64 28.15
C VAL A 304 5.06 7.97 29.50
N THR A 305 3.82 8.10 29.97
CA THR A 305 3.35 7.42 31.17
C THR A 305 2.29 6.38 30.79
N ILE A 306 2.59 5.11 31.08
CA ILE A 306 1.69 3.96 30.86
C ILE A 306 1.94 2.93 31.98
N PRO A 307 0.96 2.12 32.41
CA PRO A 307 1.19 1.00 33.33
C PRO A 307 2.29 0.07 32.83
N LYS A 308 3.22 -0.33 33.70
CA LYS A 308 4.27 -1.30 33.34
C LYS A 308 3.73 -2.67 33.00
N LYS A 309 2.55 -3.02 33.52
CA LYS A 309 1.90 -4.31 33.34
C LYS A 309 0.39 -4.12 33.24
N ILE A 310 -0.21 -4.78 32.29
CA ILE A 310 -1.67 -4.85 32.09
C ILE A 310 -2.06 -6.31 32.34
N THR A 311 -2.96 -6.55 33.29
CA THR A 311 -3.54 -7.87 33.54
C THR A 311 -4.98 -7.83 33.07
N VAL A 312 -5.38 -8.79 32.25
CA VAL A 312 -6.75 -8.91 31.74
C VAL A 312 -7.30 -10.25 32.21
N ASP A 313 -8.35 -10.18 33.00
CA ASP A 313 -9.02 -11.39 33.51
C ASP A 313 -9.91 -12.04 32.46
N PRO A 314 -10.26 -13.33 32.63
CA PRO A 314 -11.14 -14.04 31.70
C PRO A 314 -12.46 -13.30 31.46
N ASN A 315 -12.81 -13.13 30.18
CA ASN A 315 -14.04 -12.42 29.76
C ASN A 315 -14.20 -11.02 30.40
N GLY A 316 -13.07 -10.38 30.76
CA GLY A 316 -13.00 -9.10 31.48
C GLY A 316 -12.48 -7.95 30.61
N GLU A 317 -12.58 -6.75 31.17
CA GLU A 317 -12.04 -5.54 30.59
C GLU A 317 -11.08 -4.85 31.57
N THR A 318 -9.95 -4.37 31.06
CA THR A 318 -8.98 -3.61 31.87
C THR A 318 -8.75 -2.26 31.22
N PRO A 319 -9.12 -1.16 31.87
CA PRO A 319 -8.84 0.19 31.39
C PRO A 319 -7.35 0.51 31.51
N VAL A 320 -6.82 1.20 30.52
CA VAL A 320 -5.43 1.64 30.46
C VAL A 320 -5.38 3.11 30.09
N ASN A 321 -4.81 3.92 30.95
CA ASN A 321 -4.56 5.34 30.68
C ASN A 321 -3.16 5.54 30.13
N VAL A 322 -3.06 6.34 29.08
CA VAL A 322 -1.80 6.76 28.46
C VAL A 322 -1.69 8.28 28.56
N LYS A 323 -0.53 8.76 29.03
CA LYS A 323 -0.17 10.17 28.98
C LYS A 323 1.10 10.35 28.18
N ILE A 324 1.10 11.36 27.33
CA ILE A 324 2.23 11.75 26.49
C ILE A 324 2.45 13.23 26.68
N GLU A 325 3.68 13.61 27.03
CA GLU A 325 4.10 14.99 27.22
C GLU A 325 5.28 15.25 26.29
N LEU A 326 5.11 16.16 25.33
CA LEU A 326 6.19 16.60 24.46
C LEU A 326 7.06 17.62 25.20
N THR A 327 8.37 17.47 25.09
CA THR A 327 9.34 18.45 25.62
C THR A 327 9.54 19.53 24.56
N GLU A 328 9.59 20.83 24.99
CA GLU A 328 9.83 21.97 24.08
C GLU A 328 11.27 21.98 23.51
#